data_a3c41975dd3734c0a34b532c25dd9143
#
_entry.id   a3c41975dd3734c0a34b532c25dd9143
#
_cell.length_a   1.000
_cell.length_b   1.000
_cell.length_c   1.000
_cell.angle_alpha   90.00
_cell.angle_beta   90.00
_cell.angle_gamma   90.00
#
_symmetry.space_group_name_H-M   'P 1'
#
loop_
_entity.id
_entity.type
_entity.pdbx_description
1 polymer ?
#
loop_
_entity_poly.entity_id
_entity_poly.type
_entity_poly.pdbx_seq_one_letter_code
_entity_poly.pdbx_strand_id
1 'polypeptide(L)'
;PVNPKWNERSKNCATSPLCQWLNTNAQPIDLSLYNGIARFNLRYTPTPGWTFTGTYWQNHNVGDRAFGTLFGTSPGSFNITELAEPIDYQTYNIELGGEYAGNGWSVGLKYSGSIFNNLHSGIIWDNPMNLTNSVGGALTGPCLDSATVNYTTGRGACQGQMNLYPNNQAHTVTLSGAATLPYKTNFMGTTSYGWMLQDATFQPFTINRCYTTNPALVGTVNSRCVNGTTGLPAPLLAMPAISRTSLGGDVRPLMVNATLVNNFFERVNLKAFYRYYGMDNRSSEVRLPQGFVNLDGQVSAGALQSELFSYSKNTVGYEAGYDLARWLSPK
;
A
#
# COMPACT_ATOMS: atom_id res chain seq x y z
N PRO A 1 23.54 -15.48 -9.87
CA PRO A 1 24.41 -15.19 -11.01
C PRO A 1 24.63 -13.69 -11.07
N VAL A 2 25.88 -13.26 -10.72
CA VAL A 2 26.28 -11.86 -10.79
C VAL A 2 26.06 -11.39 -12.24
N ASN A 3 25.35 -10.28 -12.44
CA ASN A 3 25.11 -9.73 -13.76
C ASN A 3 26.45 -9.58 -14.50
N PRO A 4 26.67 -10.21 -15.66
CA PRO A 4 27.91 -10.16 -16.39
C PRO A 4 28.38 -8.73 -16.71
N LYS A 5 27.44 -7.81 -16.91
CA LYS A 5 27.72 -6.39 -17.13
C LYS A 5 28.27 -5.67 -15.87
N TRP A 6 27.96 -6.16 -14.67
CA TRP A 6 28.56 -5.65 -13.44
C TRP A 6 30.04 -5.99 -13.38
N ASN A 7 30.43 -7.20 -13.75
CA ASN A 7 31.83 -7.61 -13.80
C ASN A 7 32.68 -6.82 -14.81
N GLU A 8 32.10 -6.37 -15.91
CA GLU A 8 32.81 -5.53 -16.87
C GLU A 8 33.04 -4.10 -16.35
N ARG A 9 32.05 -3.54 -15.61
CA ARG A 9 32.21 -2.22 -14.95
C ARG A 9 33.18 -2.29 -13.76
N SER A 10 33.21 -3.40 -13.03
CA SER A 10 34.11 -3.57 -11.88
C SER A 10 35.59 -3.63 -12.24
N LYS A 11 35.93 -4.00 -13.47
CA LYS A 11 37.33 -3.95 -13.95
C LYS A 11 37.89 -2.52 -14.00
N ASN A 12 37.04 -1.51 -14.13
CA ASN A 12 37.43 -0.11 -14.12
C ASN A 12 37.32 0.56 -12.72
N CYS A 13 37.05 -0.21 -11.67
CA CYS A 13 36.90 0.31 -10.30
C CYS A 13 38.23 0.52 -9.58
N ALA A 14 39.38 0.33 -10.22
CA ALA A 14 40.70 0.42 -9.60
C ALA A 14 40.96 1.77 -8.87
N THR A 15 40.28 2.84 -9.30
CA THR A 15 40.46 4.20 -8.78
C THR A 15 39.26 4.72 -7.97
N SER A 16 38.13 4.00 -7.93
CA SER A 16 36.92 4.42 -7.19
C SER A 16 36.79 3.66 -5.86
N PRO A 17 36.98 4.35 -4.71
CA PRO A 17 36.80 3.71 -3.39
C PRO A 17 35.43 3.09 -3.19
N LEU A 18 34.36 3.70 -3.69
CA LEU A 18 33.00 3.16 -3.64
C LEU A 18 32.89 1.83 -4.39
N CYS A 19 33.47 1.77 -5.57
CA CYS A 19 33.44 0.58 -6.40
C CYS A 19 34.25 -0.58 -5.77
N GLN A 20 35.40 -0.26 -5.18
CA GLN A 20 36.20 -1.24 -4.42
C GLN A 20 35.43 -1.77 -3.21
N TRP A 21 34.76 -0.87 -2.49
CA TRP A 21 33.94 -1.26 -1.34
C TRP A 21 32.77 -2.15 -1.75
N LEU A 22 32.05 -1.82 -2.83
CA LEU A 22 30.97 -2.63 -3.37
C LEU A 22 31.44 -4.01 -3.82
N ASN A 23 32.58 -4.09 -4.49
CA ASN A 23 33.15 -5.39 -4.89
C ASN A 23 33.53 -6.30 -3.72
N THR A 24 33.90 -5.69 -2.60
CA THR A 24 34.32 -6.43 -1.40
C THR A 24 33.14 -6.82 -0.53
N ASN A 25 32.09 -6.00 -0.46
CA ASN A 25 31.00 -6.15 0.50
C ASN A 25 29.65 -6.55 -0.13
N ALA A 26 29.48 -6.39 -1.45
CA ALA A 26 28.24 -6.81 -2.11
C ALA A 26 28.13 -8.34 -2.09
N GLN A 27 27.00 -8.82 -1.57
CA GLN A 27 26.68 -10.24 -1.54
C GLN A 27 25.59 -10.55 -2.56
N PRO A 28 25.63 -11.72 -3.23
CA PRO A 28 24.55 -12.15 -4.08
C PRO A 28 23.30 -12.44 -3.22
N ILE A 29 22.16 -11.92 -3.65
CA ILE A 29 20.85 -12.16 -3.05
C ILE A 29 20.02 -12.97 -4.02
N ASP A 30 19.38 -14.02 -3.54
CA ASP A 30 18.42 -14.81 -4.31
C ASP A 30 17.07 -14.11 -4.28
N LEU A 31 16.63 -13.61 -5.45
CA LEU A 31 15.33 -12.96 -5.61
C LEU A 31 14.31 -14.02 -6.00
N SER A 32 13.78 -14.70 -5.02
CA SER A 32 12.76 -15.74 -5.20
C SER A 32 11.56 -15.49 -4.29
N LEU A 33 10.36 -15.85 -4.78
CA LEU A 33 9.12 -15.76 -4.03
C LEU A 33 8.46 -17.14 -3.96
N TYR A 34 8.13 -17.55 -2.77
CA TYR A 34 7.30 -18.72 -2.49
C TYR A 34 5.88 -18.26 -2.14
N ASN A 35 4.89 -18.89 -2.75
CA ASN A 35 3.48 -18.64 -2.49
C ASN A 35 2.78 -19.93 -2.06
N GLY A 36 2.37 -19.98 -0.81
CA GLY A 36 1.58 -21.07 -0.23
C GLY A 36 0.11 -20.69 -0.10
N ILE A 37 -0.80 -21.50 -0.65
CA ILE A 37 -2.24 -21.28 -0.55
C ILE A 37 -2.89 -22.50 0.08
N ALA A 38 -3.67 -22.24 1.16
CA ALA A 38 -4.57 -23.22 1.73
C ALA A 38 -6.01 -22.72 1.55
N ARG A 39 -6.92 -23.61 1.11
CA ARG A 39 -8.32 -23.27 0.90
C ARG A 39 -9.23 -24.37 1.42
N PHE A 40 -10.28 -23.94 2.13
CA PHE A 40 -11.35 -24.79 2.61
C PHE A 40 -12.70 -24.20 2.17
N ASN A 41 -13.59 -25.06 1.62
CA ASN A 41 -14.93 -24.66 1.22
C ASN A 41 -15.95 -25.61 1.85
N LEU A 42 -17.01 -25.04 2.39
CA LEU A 42 -18.16 -25.75 2.95
C LEU A 42 -19.43 -25.29 2.24
N ARG A 43 -20.27 -26.23 1.88
CA ARG A 43 -21.65 -25.98 1.45
C ARG A 43 -22.58 -26.89 2.22
N TYR A 44 -23.63 -26.32 2.77
CA TYR A 44 -24.62 -27.03 3.56
C TYR A 44 -26.05 -26.64 3.14
N THR A 45 -26.88 -27.63 2.80
CA THR A 45 -28.26 -27.45 2.34
C THR A 45 -29.20 -28.26 3.22
N PRO A 46 -29.61 -27.73 4.40
CA PRO A 46 -30.36 -28.47 5.39
C PRO A 46 -31.79 -28.85 4.94
N THR A 47 -32.43 -27.96 4.20
CA THR A 47 -33.78 -28.12 3.69
C THR A 47 -33.90 -27.48 2.30
N PRO A 48 -34.92 -27.86 1.50
CA PRO A 48 -35.18 -27.21 0.23
C PRO A 48 -35.26 -25.69 0.38
N GLY A 49 -34.58 -24.98 -0.50
CA GLY A 49 -34.52 -23.52 -0.53
C GLY A 49 -33.37 -22.91 0.29
N TRP A 50 -32.88 -23.54 1.35
CA TRP A 50 -31.75 -23.01 2.11
C TRP A 50 -30.40 -23.52 1.61
N THR A 51 -29.48 -22.60 1.42
CA THR A 51 -28.06 -22.89 1.13
C THR A 51 -27.18 -22.05 2.02
N PHE A 52 -26.28 -22.69 2.77
CA PHE A 52 -25.23 -22.03 3.53
C PHE A 52 -23.88 -22.34 2.91
N THR A 53 -23.04 -21.33 2.81
CA THR A 53 -21.70 -21.44 2.25
C THR A 53 -20.69 -20.87 3.22
N GLY A 54 -19.55 -21.51 3.34
CA GLY A 54 -18.39 -21.03 4.07
C GLY A 54 -17.14 -21.27 3.24
N THR A 55 -16.34 -20.26 3.06
CA THR A 55 -15.03 -20.36 2.42
C THR A 55 -14.00 -19.72 3.33
N TYR A 56 -12.95 -20.44 3.60
CA TYR A 56 -11.74 -19.91 4.21
C TYR A 56 -10.59 -20.13 3.26
N TRP A 57 -9.77 -19.13 3.06
CA TRP A 57 -8.50 -19.30 2.37
C TRP A 57 -7.43 -18.40 2.95
N GLN A 58 -6.23 -18.97 3.00
CA GLN A 58 -5.03 -18.31 3.46
C GLN A 58 -4.02 -18.30 2.33
N ASN A 59 -3.35 -17.17 2.17
CA ASN A 59 -2.21 -17.02 1.29
C ASN A 59 -1.01 -16.56 2.11
N HIS A 60 0.13 -17.23 1.92
CA HIS A 60 1.40 -16.87 2.56
C HIS A 60 2.46 -16.71 1.47
N ASN A 61 2.95 -15.48 1.29
CA ASN A 61 4.02 -15.13 0.36
C ASN A 61 5.27 -14.81 1.14
N VAL A 62 6.37 -15.54 0.87
CA VAL A 62 7.66 -15.36 1.53
C VAL A 62 8.77 -15.30 0.51
N GLY A 63 9.76 -14.46 0.73
CA GLY A 63 10.96 -14.37 -0.08
C GLY A 63 11.46 -12.95 -0.25
N ASP A 64 12.19 -12.70 -1.31
CA ASP A 64 12.75 -11.40 -1.64
C ASP A 64 12.42 -11.03 -3.08
N ARG A 65 12.11 -9.75 -3.31
CA ARG A 65 11.91 -9.21 -4.65
C ARG A 65 12.77 -7.97 -4.88
N ALA A 66 13.10 -7.72 -6.15
CA ALA A 66 13.77 -6.50 -6.55
C ALA A 66 12.88 -5.29 -6.30
N PHE A 67 13.41 -4.28 -5.65
CA PHE A 67 12.73 -3.03 -5.34
C PHE A 67 13.65 -1.84 -5.61
N GLY A 68 13.17 -0.85 -6.37
CA GLY A 68 13.90 0.38 -6.65
C GLY A 68 13.53 1.50 -5.66
N THR A 69 14.53 2.18 -5.13
CA THR A 69 14.34 3.35 -4.27
C THR A 69 15.26 4.50 -4.67
N LEU A 70 15.03 5.68 -4.10
CA LEU A 70 15.74 6.90 -4.40
C LEU A 70 16.46 7.42 -3.16
N PHE A 71 17.66 7.97 -3.38
CA PHE A 71 18.34 8.83 -2.42
C PHE A 71 18.37 10.25 -2.94
N GLY A 72 18.01 11.19 -2.08
CA GLY A 72 18.09 12.61 -2.35
C GLY A 72 16.95 13.15 -3.21
N THR A 73 16.66 14.41 -3.03
CA THR A 73 15.54 15.13 -3.67
C THR A 73 15.98 16.36 -4.43
N SER A 74 17.28 16.54 -4.63
CA SER A 74 17.74 17.69 -5.41
C SER A 74 17.24 17.57 -6.86
N PRO A 75 16.56 18.58 -7.42
CA PRO A 75 16.16 18.57 -8.82
C PRO A 75 17.38 18.34 -9.71
N GLY A 76 17.36 17.25 -10.47
CA GLY A 76 18.44 16.87 -11.39
C GLY A 76 19.47 15.86 -10.87
N SER A 77 19.36 15.41 -9.61
CA SER A 77 20.24 14.39 -9.03
C SER A 77 19.41 13.27 -8.43
N PHE A 78 19.01 12.32 -9.26
CA PHE A 78 18.34 11.12 -8.79
C PHE A 78 19.39 10.01 -8.60
N ASN A 79 19.68 9.68 -7.35
CA ASN A 79 20.46 8.52 -7.01
C ASN A 79 19.48 7.35 -6.82
N ILE A 80 19.43 6.45 -7.78
CA ILE A 80 18.60 5.26 -7.74
C ILE A 80 19.44 4.12 -7.19
N THR A 81 18.88 3.37 -6.26
CA THR A 81 19.44 2.10 -5.80
C THR A 81 18.40 1.00 -5.92
N GLU A 82 18.86 -0.19 -6.22
CA GLU A 82 18.03 -1.40 -6.23
C GLU A 82 18.31 -2.19 -4.96
N LEU A 83 17.26 -2.59 -4.30
CA LEU A 83 17.27 -3.31 -3.03
C LEU A 83 16.55 -4.64 -3.17
N ALA A 84 16.83 -5.58 -2.27
CA ALA A 84 15.99 -6.72 -2.03
C ALA A 84 14.93 -6.33 -0.98
N GLU A 85 13.66 -6.30 -1.39
CA GLU A 85 12.55 -6.11 -0.46
C GLU A 85 12.18 -7.46 0.13
N PRO A 86 12.28 -7.63 1.47
CA PRO A 86 11.83 -8.84 2.11
C PRO A 86 10.30 -8.90 2.11
N ILE A 87 9.78 -10.03 1.69
CA ILE A 87 8.35 -10.32 1.62
C ILE A 87 8.02 -11.39 2.65
N ASP A 88 7.09 -11.09 3.53
CA ASP A 88 6.44 -12.07 4.40
C ASP A 88 4.99 -11.62 4.63
N TYR A 89 4.14 -11.92 3.65
CA TYR A 89 2.75 -11.50 3.61
C TYR A 89 1.83 -12.66 3.94
N GLN A 90 1.00 -12.48 4.95
CA GLN A 90 -0.04 -13.42 5.33
C GLN A 90 -1.41 -12.78 5.11
N THR A 91 -2.20 -13.37 4.22
CA THR A 91 -3.56 -12.91 3.95
C THR A 91 -4.55 -14.00 4.36
N TYR A 92 -5.47 -13.66 5.23
CA TYR A 92 -6.54 -14.53 5.68
C TYR A 92 -7.87 -14.00 5.15
N ASN A 93 -8.63 -14.86 4.50
CA ASN A 93 -9.92 -14.51 3.97
C ASN A 93 -10.98 -15.49 4.46
N ILE A 94 -12.13 -14.95 4.85
CA ILE A 94 -13.31 -15.71 5.24
C ILE A 94 -14.51 -15.17 4.49
N GLU A 95 -15.30 -16.06 3.94
CA GLU A 95 -16.60 -15.74 3.37
C GLU A 95 -17.65 -16.67 4.00
N LEU A 96 -18.72 -16.08 4.50
CA LEU A 96 -19.87 -16.80 5.05
C LEU A 96 -21.11 -16.30 4.33
N GLY A 97 -21.93 -17.21 3.84
CA GLY A 97 -23.15 -16.87 3.11
C GLY A 97 -24.31 -17.74 3.54
N GLY A 98 -25.48 -17.13 3.56
CA GLY A 98 -26.75 -17.83 3.68
C GLY A 98 -27.72 -17.31 2.62
N GLU A 99 -28.32 -18.19 1.87
CA GLU A 99 -29.30 -17.88 0.85
C GLU A 99 -30.55 -18.71 1.06
N TYR A 100 -31.71 -18.08 0.87
CA TYR A 100 -32.98 -18.74 0.77
C TYR A 100 -33.61 -18.47 -0.59
N ALA A 101 -33.99 -19.54 -1.29
CA ALA A 101 -34.71 -19.48 -2.55
C ALA A 101 -36.14 -20.07 -2.35
N GLY A 102 -37.12 -19.18 -2.47
CA GLY A 102 -38.52 -19.51 -2.47
C GLY A 102 -39.10 -19.66 -3.88
N ASN A 103 -40.40 -19.79 -3.98
CA ASN A 103 -41.08 -19.84 -5.27
C ASN A 103 -41.14 -18.41 -5.88
N GLY A 104 -40.30 -18.15 -6.86
CA GLY A 104 -40.22 -16.87 -7.58
C GLY A 104 -39.46 -15.75 -6.84
N TRP A 105 -38.75 -16.03 -5.75
CA TRP A 105 -37.91 -15.06 -5.06
C TRP A 105 -36.73 -15.72 -4.36
N SER A 106 -35.66 -14.93 -4.17
CA SER A 106 -34.54 -15.34 -3.33
C SER A 106 -34.02 -14.16 -2.53
N VAL A 107 -33.43 -14.45 -1.39
CA VAL A 107 -32.72 -13.49 -0.55
C VAL A 107 -31.45 -14.15 -0.04
N GLY A 108 -30.34 -13.42 -0.09
CA GLY A 108 -29.05 -13.89 0.38
C GLY A 108 -28.36 -12.84 1.23
N LEU A 109 -27.69 -13.29 2.27
CA LEU A 109 -26.81 -12.48 3.10
C LEU A 109 -25.43 -13.11 3.05
N LYS A 110 -24.41 -12.27 2.73
CA LYS A 110 -23.01 -12.70 2.67
C LYS A 110 -22.14 -11.75 3.51
N TYR A 111 -21.26 -12.33 4.31
CA TYR A 111 -20.16 -11.64 4.93
C TYR A 111 -18.86 -12.05 4.26
N SER A 112 -17.98 -11.06 3.98
CA SER A 112 -16.61 -11.28 3.52
C SER A 112 -15.65 -10.49 4.41
N GLY A 113 -14.65 -11.17 4.95
CA GLY A 113 -13.58 -10.60 5.75
C GLY A 113 -12.22 -10.91 5.14
N SER A 114 -11.32 -9.94 5.12
CA SER A 114 -9.94 -10.09 4.70
C SER A 114 -9.02 -9.41 5.69
N ILE A 115 -7.99 -10.13 6.15
CA ILE A 115 -6.96 -9.61 7.07
C ILE A 115 -5.62 -9.82 6.39
N PHE A 116 -4.90 -8.72 6.18
CA PHE A 116 -3.56 -8.71 5.62
C PHE A 116 -2.55 -8.36 6.70
N ASN A 117 -1.57 -9.22 6.90
CA ASN A 117 -0.43 -9.00 7.78
C ASN A 117 0.86 -9.04 6.98
N ASN A 118 1.66 -7.98 7.13
CA ASN A 118 3.04 -7.94 6.69
C ASN A 118 3.95 -8.06 7.92
N LEU A 119 4.79 -9.07 7.98
CA LEU A 119 5.71 -9.27 9.11
C LEU A 119 6.92 -8.34 9.05
N HIS A 120 7.13 -7.65 7.93
CA HIS A 120 8.14 -6.61 7.78
C HIS A 120 7.48 -5.23 7.71
N SER A 121 7.65 -4.42 8.75
CA SER A 121 7.08 -3.06 8.81
C SER A 121 7.84 -2.05 7.96
N GLY A 122 9.10 -2.30 7.65
CA GLY A 122 9.93 -1.41 6.85
C GLY A 122 11.27 -2.05 6.50
N ILE A 123 12.00 -1.40 5.62
CA ILE A 123 13.36 -1.74 5.26
C ILE A 123 14.30 -0.57 5.56
N ILE A 124 15.50 -0.89 5.98
CA ILE A 124 16.60 0.05 6.21
C ILE A 124 17.77 -0.43 5.35
N TRP A 125 18.40 0.47 4.64
CA TRP A 125 19.56 0.17 3.81
C TRP A 125 20.65 1.21 3.97
N ASP A 126 21.90 0.83 3.72
CA ASP A 126 23.01 1.76 3.73
C ASP A 126 22.95 2.66 2.47
N ASN A 127 23.26 3.93 2.66
CA ASN A 127 23.35 4.88 1.54
C ASN A 127 24.62 4.59 0.73
N PRO A 128 24.53 4.07 -0.49
CA PRO A 128 25.70 3.71 -1.28
C PRO A 128 26.56 4.93 -1.68
N MET A 129 26.00 6.14 -1.58
CA MET A 129 26.70 7.37 -1.88
C MET A 129 27.39 7.97 -0.66
N ASN A 130 27.13 7.45 0.54
CA ASN A 130 27.69 7.94 1.80
C ASN A 130 28.01 6.80 2.78
N LEU A 131 28.74 5.80 2.32
CA LEU A 131 29.09 4.63 3.13
C LEU A 131 30.17 4.91 4.18
N THR A 132 31.01 5.91 3.91
CA THR A 132 32.13 6.26 4.76
C THR A 132 32.33 7.76 4.78
N ASN A 133 32.90 8.26 5.89
CA ASN A 133 33.38 9.63 5.91
C ASN A 133 34.57 9.78 4.95
N SER A 134 34.37 10.57 3.93
CA SER A 134 35.46 10.96 3.04
C SER A 134 35.92 12.36 3.39
N VAL A 135 37.11 12.47 3.93
CA VAL A 135 37.82 13.76 4.05
C VAL A 135 38.98 13.75 3.07
N GLY A 136 38.95 14.64 2.08
CA GLY A 136 40.01 14.70 1.06
C GLY A 136 40.11 13.46 0.17
N GLY A 137 39.01 12.69 0.00
CA GLY A 137 38.99 11.46 -0.82
C GLY A 137 39.47 10.20 -0.16
N ALA A 138 39.93 10.22 1.07
CA ALA A 138 40.29 9.04 1.84
C ALA A 138 39.09 8.57 2.67
N LEU A 139 38.84 7.23 2.72
CA LEU A 139 37.83 6.61 3.58
C LEU A 139 38.34 6.58 5.00
N THR A 140 37.83 7.46 5.87
CA THR A 140 38.38 7.67 7.22
C THR A 140 37.57 7.09 8.37
N GLY A 141 36.64 6.19 8.08
CA GLY A 141 35.83 5.57 9.14
C GLY A 141 34.37 5.34 8.75
N PRO A 142 33.51 4.96 9.72
CA PRO A 142 32.10 4.73 9.47
C PRO A 142 31.41 6.03 9.04
N CYS A 143 30.34 5.91 8.26
CA CYS A 143 29.52 7.04 7.86
C CYS A 143 28.99 7.79 9.08
N LEU A 144 29.08 9.10 9.06
CA LEU A 144 28.49 10.03 10.02
C LEU A 144 27.37 10.83 9.36
N ASP A 145 26.21 10.85 10.00
CA ASP A 145 25.08 11.65 9.55
C ASP A 145 25.41 13.14 9.62
N SER A 146 24.81 13.94 8.76
CA SER A 146 25.00 15.38 8.71
C SER A 146 23.78 16.12 9.21
N ALA A 147 24.00 17.15 10.02
CA ALA A 147 22.96 18.09 10.44
C ALA A 147 22.41 18.94 9.28
N THR A 148 23.19 19.06 8.21
CA THR A 148 22.78 19.71 6.96
C THR A 148 22.99 18.73 5.82
N VAL A 149 21.92 18.35 5.14
CA VAL A 149 22.03 17.50 3.95
C VAL A 149 22.69 18.30 2.84
N ASN A 150 23.86 17.87 2.43
CA ASN A 150 24.58 18.49 1.32
C ASN A 150 24.92 17.42 0.28
N TYR A 151 24.06 17.30 -0.72
CA TYR A 151 24.24 16.34 -1.81
C TYR A 151 25.49 16.60 -2.66
N THR A 152 25.97 17.84 -2.70
CA THR A 152 27.15 18.20 -3.48
C THR A 152 28.45 17.69 -2.83
N THR A 153 28.49 17.56 -1.51
CA THR A 153 29.65 17.08 -0.77
C THR A 153 29.59 15.63 -0.37
N GLY A 154 28.51 14.91 -0.77
CA GLY A 154 28.27 13.51 -0.41
C GLY A 154 27.98 13.29 1.07
N ARG A 155 27.70 14.34 1.84
CA ARG A 155 27.34 14.28 3.26
C ARG A 155 25.84 14.36 3.40
N GLY A 156 25.18 13.24 3.52
CA GLY A 156 23.75 13.09 3.77
C GLY A 156 23.52 12.09 4.89
N ALA A 157 22.33 11.49 4.94
CA ALA A 157 22.05 10.36 5.82
C ALA A 157 22.90 9.15 5.42
N CYS A 158 23.39 8.42 6.42
CA CYS A 158 24.16 7.21 6.22
C CYS A 158 23.28 6.05 5.75
N GLN A 159 22.02 6.08 6.08
CA GLN A 159 21.06 5.04 5.78
C GLN A 159 19.77 5.64 5.25
N GLY A 160 19.08 4.91 4.42
CA GLY A 160 17.71 5.18 4.02
C GLY A 160 16.75 4.25 4.75
N GLN A 161 15.50 4.67 4.86
CA GLN A 161 14.41 3.88 5.45
C GLN A 161 13.16 4.07 4.62
N MET A 162 12.38 2.99 4.50
CA MET A 162 11.06 3.04 3.88
C MET A 162 10.10 2.10 4.59
N ASN A 163 8.87 2.55 4.76
CA ASN A 163 7.79 1.70 5.22
C ASN A 163 7.40 0.72 4.12
N LEU A 164 7.14 -0.51 4.51
CA LEU A 164 6.51 -1.51 3.66
C LEU A 164 4.98 -1.47 3.83
N TYR A 165 4.28 -2.32 3.10
CA TYR A 165 2.82 -2.34 3.14
C TYR A 165 2.30 -2.57 4.56
N PRO A 166 1.46 -1.67 5.10
CA PRO A 166 0.97 -1.79 6.46
C PRO A 166 -0.09 -2.89 6.58
N ASN A 167 -0.19 -3.44 7.77
CA ASN A 167 -1.28 -4.35 8.14
C ASN A 167 -2.62 -3.65 7.96
N ASN A 168 -3.58 -4.36 7.42
CA ASN A 168 -4.91 -3.84 7.17
C ASN A 168 -5.97 -4.94 7.24
N GLN A 169 -7.22 -4.53 7.36
CA GLN A 169 -8.35 -5.43 7.34
C GLN A 169 -9.53 -4.81 6.59
N ALA A 170 -10.28 -5.66 5.91
CA ALA A 170 -11.47 -5.27 5.19
C ALA A 170 -12.62 -6.22 5.52
N HIS A 171 -13.78 -5.66 5.78
CA HIS A 171 -14.99 -6.39 6.06
C HIS A 171 -16.12 -5.87 5.19
N THR A 172 -16.96 -6.76 4.68
CA THR A 172 -18.08 -6.38 3.84
C THR A 172 -19.28 -7.27 4.15
N VAL A 173 -20.42 -6.66 4.34
CA VAL A 173 -21.72 -7.36 4.41
C VAL A 173 -22.49 -7.03 3.14
N THR A 174 -22.99 -8.06 2.49
CA THR A 174 -23.76 -7.97 1.25
C THR A 174 -25.12 -8.61 1.43
N LEU A 175 -26.16 -7.84 1.17
CA LEU A 175 -27.55 -8.33 1.04
C LEU A 175 -27.88 -8.38 -0.46
N SER A 176 -28.36 -9.51 -0.93
CA SER A 176 -28.84 -9.71 -2.29
C SER A 176 -30.27 -10.22 -2.30
N GLY A 177 -31.00 -9.87 -3.33
CA GLY A 177 -32.35 -10.36 -3.49
C GLY A 177 -32.77 -10.37 -4.96
N ALA A 178 -33.57 -11.34 -5.32
CA ALA A 178 -34.21 -11.42 -6.63
C ALA A 178 -35.69 -11.83 -6.44
N ALA A 179 -36.55 -11.29 -7.30
CA ALA A 179 -37.95 -11.62 -7.29
C ALA A 179 -38.56 -11.58 -8.69
N THR A 180 -39.41 -12.55 -9.02
CA THR A 180 -40.26 -12.50 -10.18
C THR A 180 -41.56 -11.83 -9.79
N LEU A 181 -41.80 -10.66 -10.36
CA LEU A 181 -42.99 -9.83 -10.14
C LEU A 181 -44.04 -10.10 -11.20
N PRO A 182 -45.29 -9.69 -11.00
CA PRO A 182 -46.33 -9.76 -12.01
C PRO A 182 -45.88 -9.12 -13.33
N TYR A 183 -46.61 -9.44 -14.41
CA TYR A 183 -46.35 -8.92 -15.75
C TYR A 183 -44.94 -9.23 -16.31
N LYS A 184 -44.43 -10.45 -16.05
CA LYS A 184 -43.12 -10.92 -16.53
C LYS A 184 -41.96 -9.96 -16.18
N THR A 185 -42.05 -9.38 -15.02
CA THR A 185 -41.02 -8.45 -14.50
C THR A 185 -40.12 -9.21 -13.52
N ASN A 186 -38.81 -9.05 -13.69
CA ASN A 186 -37.80 -9.58 -12.76
C ASN A 186 -37.09 -8.42 -12.08
N PHE A 187 -37.04 -8.48 -10.78
CA PHE A 187 -36.24 -7.57 -9.96
C PHE A 187 -35.00 -8.28 -9.44
N MET A 188 -33.86 -7.60 -9.49
CA MET A 188 -32.60 -8.01 -8.84
C MET A 188 -32.02 -6.82 -8.09
N GLY A 189 -31.65 -7.07 -6.82
CA GLY A 189 -31.07 -6.04 -5.95
C GLY A 189 -29.88 -6.57 -5.21
N THR A 190 -28.86 -5.73 -5.03
CA THR A 190 -27.69 -6.01 -4.18
C THR A 190 -27.27 -4.74 -3.46
N THR A 191 -27.09 -4.86 -2.15
CA THR A 191 -26.53 -3.79 -1.33
C THR A 191 -25.35 -4.31 -0.55
N SER A 192 -24.22 -3.64 -0.60
CA SER A 192 -23.02 -3.99 0.17
C SER A 192 -22.59 -2.80 0.99
N TYR A 193 -22.28 -3.03 2.24
CA TYR A 193 -21.64 -2.08 3.14
C TYR A 193 -20.36 -2.69 3.68
N GLY A 194 -19.27 -1.92 3.57
CA GLY A 194 -17.97 -2.37 4.03
C GLY A 194 -17.30 -1.38 4.97
N TRP A 195 -16.24 -1.84 5.60
CA TRP A 195 -15.27 -1.01 6.33
C TRP A 195 -13.89 -1.59 6.11
N MET A 196 -12.96 -0.70 5.76
CA MET A 196 -11.55 -0.97 5.54
C MET A 196 -10.76 -0.20 6.57
N LEU A 197 -9.98 -0.93 7.36
CA LEU A 197 -9.29 -0.38 8.53
C LEU A 197 -7.78 -0.58 8.40
N GLN A 198 -7.02 0.46 8.75
CA GLN A 198 -5.56 0.41 8.78
C GLN A 198 -5.07 1.35 9.88
N ASP A 199 -4.39 0.80 10.88
CA ASP A 199 -3.88 1.58 12.00
C ASP A 199 -2.43 1.21 12.35
N ALA A 200 -1.61 0.97 11.33
CA ALA A 200 -0.20 0.74 11.53
C ALA A 200 0.50 2.00 12.01
N THR A 201 1.39 1.84 12.98
CA THR A 201 2.21 2.92 13.50
C THR A 201 3.16 3.44 12.43
N PHE A 202 3.29 4.76 12.33
CA PHE A 202 4.26 5.37 11.44
C PHE A 202 5.69 5.04 11.88
N GLN A 203 6.51 4.64 10.93
CA GLN A 203 7.95 4.57 11.14
C GLN A 203 8.51 6.00 11.30
N PRO A 204 9.64 6.19 11.99
CA PRO A 204 10.35 7.46 11.96
C PRO A 204 10.60 7.91 10.53
N PHE A 205 10.30 9.17 10.21
CA PHE A 205 10.47 9.69 8.85
C PHE A 205 11.92 9.84 8.42
N THR A 206 12.80 9.92 9.38
CA THR A 206 14.25 9.86 9.15
C THR A 206 14.93 9.05 10.23
N ILE A 207 15.94 8.32 9.85
CA ILE A 207 16.88 7.65 10.76
C ILE A 207 18.18 8.40 10.91
N ASN A 208 18.24 9.61 10.33
CA ASN A 208 19.38 10.51 10.50
C ASN A 208 19.57 10.90 11.98
N ARG A 209 20.72 10.56 12.53
CA ARG A 209 21.02 10.67 13.96
C ARG A 209 21.31 12.11 14.42
N CYS A 210 21.31 13.08 13.50
CA CYS A 210 21.40 14.49 13.83
C CYS A 210 20.08 15.09 14.30
N TYR A 211 18.98 14.37 14.21
CA TYR A 211 17.65 14.84 14.57
C TYR A 211 17.05 14.02 15.72
N THR A 212 16.35 14.69 16.60
CA THR A 212 15.67 14.03 17.75
C THR A 212 14.31 14.66 18.01
N THR A 213 13.35 13.82 18.34
CA THR A 213 12.04 14.23 18.87
C THR A 213 12.03 14.41 20.39
N ASN A 214 13.13 14.03 21.07
CA ASN A 214 13.26 14.19 22.51
C ASN A 214 13.82 15.58 22.85
N PRO A 215 13.02 16.48 23.46
CA PRO A 215 13.47 17.83 23.76
C PRO A 215 14.68 17.89 24.71
N ALA A 216 14.87 16.90 25.58
CA ALA A 216 15.98 16.85 26.53
C ALA A 216 17.33 16.58 25.84
N LEU A 217 17.33 16.06 24.63
CA LEU A 217 18.55 15.75 23.86
C LEU A 217 18.90 16.84 22.83
N VAL A 218 18.00 17.78 22.58
CA VAL A 218 18.26 18.89 21.65
C VAL A 218 19.44 19.72 22.16
N GLY A 219 20.38 20.02 21.27
CA GLY A 219 21.60 20.75 21.61
C GLY A 219 22.73 19.92 22.21
N THR A 220 22.49 18.62 22.53
CA THR A 220 23.58 17.73 22.98
C THR A 220 24.42 17.27 21.78
N VAL A 221 25.74 17.21 21.95
CA VAL A 221 26.65 16.74 20.90
C VAL A 221 26.51 15.23 20.76
N ASN A 222 26.30 14.77 19.53
CA ASN A 222 26.27 13.35 19.16
C ASN A 222 27.51 13.03 18.32
N SER A 223 28.31 12.07 18.75
CA SER A 223 29.52 11.64 18.04
C SER A 223 29.26 11.07 16.64
N ARG A 224 28.04 10.68 16.33
CA ARG A 224 27.63 10.16 15.01
C ARG A 224 26.94 11.22 14.14
N CYS A 225 26.88 12.48 14.61
CA CYS A 225 26.36 13.62 13.87
C CYS A 225 27.47 14.62 13.64
N VAL A 226 27.60 15.10 12.42
CA VAL A 226 28.60 16.11 12.07
C VAL A 226 27.94 17.34 11.45
N ASN A 227 28.60 18.50 11.62
CA ASN A 227 28.26 19.65 10.84
C ASN A 227 28.69 19.42 9.37
N GLY A 228 27.76 19.57 8.44
CA GLY A 228 27.98 19.30 7.01
C GLY A 228 29.06 20.14 6.35
N THR A 229 29.38 21.29 6.92
CA THR A 229 30.43 22.21 6.39
C THR A 229 31.78 21.92 7.01
N THR A 230 31.85 21.79 8.33
CA THR A 230 33.13 21.66 9.06
C THR A 230 33.57 20.21 9.27
N GLY A 231 32.65 19.27 9.21
CA GLY A 231 32.91 17.87 9.53
C GLY A 231 33.14 17.56 11.01
N LEU A 232 32.98 18.57 11.88
CA LEU A 232 33.15 18.41 13.32
C LEU A 232 31.86 17.85 13.95
N PRO A 233 31.93 17.18 15.12
CA PRO A 233 30.75 16.76 15.84
C PRO A 233 29.76 17.89 16.05
N ALA A 234 28.49 17.63 15.81
CA ALA A 234 27.42 18.60 15.84
C ALA A 234 26.39 18.29 16.93
N PRO A 235 25.71 19.34 17.46
CA PRO A 235 24.61 19.13 18.36
C PRO A 235 23.39 18.55 17.62
N LEU A 236 22.56 17.78 18.37
CA LEU A 236 21.31 17.28 17.87
C LEU A 236 20.32 18.43 17.63
N LEU A 237 19.65 18.35 16.49
CA LEU A 237 18.61 19.29 16.10
C LEU A 237 17.23 18.73 16.51
N ALA A 238 16.33 19.64 16.86
CA ALA A 238 14.94 19.28 17.11
C ALA A 238 14.25 18.86 15.80
N MET A 239 13.51 17.76 15.87
CA MET A 239 12.56 17.37 14.83
C MET A 239 11.15 17.59 15.38
N PRO A 240 10.31 18.39 14.70
CA PRO A 240 8.91 18.55 15.11
C PRO A 240 8.21 17.19 15.10
N ALA A 241 7.36 16.96 16.12
CA ALA A 241 6.54 15.77 16.19
C ALA A 241 5.42 15.84 15.15
N ILE A 242 5.10 14.70 14.56
CA ILE A 242 3.88 14.57 13.74
C ILE A 242 2.64 14.60 14.64
N SER A 243 1.52 15.02 14.09
CA SER A 243 0.27 15.16 14.83
C SER A 243 -0.28 13.85 15.40
N ARG A 244 0.16 12.71 14.87
CA ARG A 244 -0.33 11.37 15.23
C ARG A 244 0.77 10.33 15.09
N THR A 245 0.61 9.23 15.81
CA THR A 245 1.54 8.08 15.75
C THR A 245 1.14 7.03 14.70
N SER A 246 -0.12 7.09 14.23
CA SER A 246 -0.68 6.16 13.23
C SER A 246 -1.68 6.86 12.33
N LEU A 247 -2.02 6.26 11.18
CA LEU A 247 -2.97 6.81 10.23
C LEU A 247 -4.40 6.83 10.79
N GLY A 248 -4.81 5.81 11.55
CA GLY A 248 -6.20 5.62 11.94
C GLY A 248 -7.11 5.53 10.71
N GLY A 249 -6.70 4.76 9.71
CA GLY A 249 -7.41 4.62 8.44
C GLY A 249 -8.75 3.91 8.63
N ASP A 250 -9.85 4.57 8.25
CA ASP A 250 -11.21 4.03 8.24
C ASP A 250 -11.92 4.51 6.97
N VAL A 251 -12.15 3.59 6.03
CA VAL A 251 -12.86 3.87 4.78
C VAL A 251 -14.08 2.98 4.70
N ARG A 252 -15.25 3.56 4.43
CA ARG A 252 -16.54 2.87 4.42
C ARG A 252 -17.22 2.93 3.07
N PRO A 253 -17.01 1.91 2.20
CA PRO A 253 -17.71 1.81 0.94
C PRO A 253 -19.18 1.37 1.13
N LEU A 254 -20.09 2.01 0.42
CA LEU A 254 -21.49 1.60 0.25
C LEU A 254 -21.78 1.42 -1.22
N MET A 255 -22.31 0.27 -1.59
CA MET A 255 -22.74 -0.03 -2.94
C MET A 255 -24.21 -0.47 -2.93
N VAL A 256 -24.99 0.09 -3.84
CA VAL A 256 -26.37 -0.34 -4.08
C VAL A 256 -26.55 -0.53 -5.59
N ASN A 257 -27.03 -1.72 -5.97
CA ASN A 257 -27.42 -2.01 -7.34
C ASN A 257 -28.85 -2.53 -7.33
N ALA A 258 -29.68 -1.99 -8.21
CA ALA A 258 -31.03 -2.46 -8.47
C ALA A 258 -31.27 -2.53 -9.97
N THR A 259 -31.85 -3.63 -10.43
CA THR A 259 -32.16 -3.86 -11.84
C THR A 259 -33.58 -4.41 -11.96
N LEU A 260 -34.35 -3.84 -12.85
CA LEU A 260 -35.65 -4.31 -13.28
C LEU A 260 -35.59 -4.71 -14.75
N VAL A 261 -36.05 -5.92 -15.06
CA VAL A 261 -36.18 -6.41 -16.43
C VAL A 261 -37.63 -6.79 -16.66
N ASN A 262 -38.25 -6.24 -17.69
CA ASN A 262 -39.64 -6.55 -18.03
C ASN A 262 -39.73 -7.07 -19.47
N ASN A 263 -40.39 -8.22 -19.61
CA ASN A 263 -40.62 -8.91 -20.87
C ASN A 263 -42.15 -9.12 -21.10
N PHE A 264 -42.96 -8.17 -20.64
CA PHE A 264 -44.43 -8.29 -20.72
C PHE A 264 -44.92 -8.31 -22.17
N PHE A 265 -44.34 -7.46 -23.01
CA PHE A 265 -44.69 -7.40 -24.43
C PHE A 265 -43.85 -8.43 -25.21
N GLU A 266 -44.49 -9.17 -26.13
CA GLU A 266 -43.85 -10.34 -26.80
C GLU A 266 -42.57 -10.01 -27.58
N ARG A 267 -42.34 -8.76 -27.96
CA ARG A 267 -41.18 -8.34 -28.75
C ARG A 267 -40.39 -7.18 -28.15
N VAL A 268 -40.76 -6.79 -26.94
CA VAL A 268 -40.14 -5.64 -26.29
C VAL A 268 -39.48 -6.10 -24.99
N ASN A 269 -38.17 -5.91 -24.87
CA ASN A 269 -37.41 -6.11 -23.67
C ASN A 269 -37.09 -4.74 -23.06
N LEU A 270 -37.55 -4.50 -21.85
CA LEU A 270 -37.27 -3.28 -21.11
C LEU A 270 -36.36 -3.59 -19.92
N LYS A 271 -35.31 -2.80 -19.74
CA LYS A 271 -34.44 -2.89 -18.59
C LYS A 271 -34.21 -1.50 -18.02
N ALA A 272 -34.38 -1.36 -16.71
CA ALA A 272 -34.01 -0.18 -15.95
C ALA A 272 -33.04 -0.58 -14.84
N PHE A 273 -32.06 0.26 -14.57
CA PHE A 273 -31.12 -0.01 -13.49
C PHE A 273 -30.75 1.27 -12.76
N TYR A 274 -30.48 1.10 -11.48
CA TYR A 274 -29.90 2.10 -10.60
C TYR A 274 -28.64 1.52 -9.93
N ARG A 275 -27.57 2.31 -9.93
CA ARG A 275 -26.33 1.97 -9.23
C ARG A 275 -25.89 3.18 -8.40
N TYR A 276 -25.65 2.93 -7.14
CA TYR A 276 -25.00 3.85 -6.22
C TYR A 276 -23.67 3.27 -5.78
N TYR A 277 -22.64 4.09 -5.79
CA TYR A 277 -21.37 3.81 -5.14
C TYR A 277 -20.96 5.03 -4.33
N GLY A 278 -20.73 4.83 -3.03
CA GLY A 278 -20.20 5.83 -2.13
C GLY A 278 -18.96 5.28 -1.43
N MET A 279 -17.96 6.12 -1.26
CA MET A 279 -16.78 5.87 -0.44
C MET A 279 -16.67 7.00 0.57
N ASP A 280 -16.90 6.70 1.84
CA ASP A 280 -16.79 7.62 2.97
C ASP A 280 -15.45 7.38 3.67
N ASN A 281 -14.54 8.32 3.55
CA ASN A 281 -13.24 8.27 4.21
C ASN A 281 -13.32 8.97 5.56
N ARG A 282 -13.30 8.19 6.63
CA ARG A 282 -13.33 8.63 8.03
C ARG A 282 -11.98 8.61 8.70
N SER A 283 -10.93 8.38 7.93
CA SER A 283 -9.57 8.41 8.44
C SER A 283 -9.26 9.74 9.13
N SER A 284 -8.30 9.72 10.01
CA SER A 284 -7.87 10.93 10.66
C SER A 284 -6.88 11.70 9.83
N GLU A 285 -6.98 13.02 9.87
CA GLU A 285 -6.03 13.90 9.21
C GLU A 285 -4.66 13.82 9.89
N VAL A 286 -3.62 13.69 9.07
CA VAL A 286 -2.22 13.71 9.49
C VAL A 286 -1.59 15.02 9.04
N ARG A 287 -1.00 15.76 9.98
CA ARG A 287 -0.28 17.00 9.72
C ARG A 287 1.22 16.80 9.98
N LEU A 288 2.01 17.16 9.00
CA LEU A 288 3.45 17.26 9.09
C LEU A 288 3.79 18.75 9.26
N PRO A 289 4.32 19.18 10.40
CA PRO A 289 4.59 20.60 10.64
C PRO A 289 5.76 21.10 9.77
N GLN A 290 5.82 22.40 9.59
CA GLN A 290 7.01 23.03 8.99
C GLN A 290 8.28 22.67 9.80
N GLY A 291 9.38 22.48 9.13
CA GLY A 291 10.62 22.03 9.76
C GLY A 291 10.68 20.53 10.00
N PHE A 292 9.67 19.79 9.57
CA PHE A 292 9.66 18.35 9.59
C PHE A 292 10.76 17.78 8.69
N VAL A 293 11.48 16.79 9.19
CA VAL A 293 12.58 16.16 8.46
C VAL A 293 12.05 14.94 7.73
N ASN A 294 12.18 14.97 6.41
CA ASN A 294 11.83 13.85 5.55
C ASN A 294 13.07 13.42 4.77
N LEU A 295 12.99 12.29 4.07
CA LEU A 295 14.04 11.78 3.18
C LEU A 295 15.44 12.20 3.63
N ASP A 296 16.37 11.41 3.78
CA ASP A 296 17.81 11.70 4.05
C ASP A 296 18.14 12.94 4.93
N GLY A 297 17.18 13.40 5.72
CA GLY A 297 17.35 14.59 6.57
C GLY A 297 16.98 15.93 5.92
N GLN A 298 16.27 15.91 4.78
CA GLN A 298 15.77 17.15 4.19
C GLN A 298 14.68 17.77 5.07
N VAL A 299 14.83 19.07 5.34
CA VAL A 299 13.87 19.84 6.16
C VAL A 299 12.78 20.40 5.26
N SER A 300 11.53 20.14 5.63
CA SER A 300 10.36 20.68 4.89
C SER A 300 10.26 22.18 5.07
N ALA A 301 10.17 22.92 3.94
CA ALA A 301 9.99 24.37 3.94
C ALA A 301 8.59 24.82 4.36
N GLY A 302 7.60 23.94 4.34
CA GLY A 302 6.21 24.22 4.69
C GLY A 302 5.55 23.04 5.42
N ALA A 303 4.42 23.30 6.06
CA ALA A 303 3.59 22.27 6.62
C ALA A 303 2.91 21.47 5.47
N LEU A 304 2.79 20.17 5.66
CA LEU A 304 2.05 19.28 4.76
C LEU A 304 0.89 18.65 5.53
N GLN A 305 -0.17 18.33 4.83
CA GLN A 305 -1.38 17.76 5.41
C GLN A 305 -1.90 16.68 4.48
N SER A 306 -2.38 15.57 5.06
CA SER A 306 -3.04 14.53 4.27
C SER A 306 -4.40 15.02 3.79
N GLU A 307 -4.74 14.73 2.54
CA GLU A 307 -6.05 15.02 1.96
C GLU A 307 -6.94 13.78 2.06
N LEU A 308 -8.12 13.95 2.65
CA LEU A 308 -9.10 12.89 2.83
C LEU A 308 -10.16 13.01 1.73
N PHE A 309 -10.20 12.04 0.84
CA PHE A 309 -11.18 12.02 -0.24
C PHE A 309 -12.36 11.11 0.11
N SER A 310 -13.56 11.68 0.04
CA SER A 310 -14.82 10.94 0.02
C SER A 310 -15.57 11.29 -1.26
N TYR A 311 -16.23 10.33 -1.87
CA TYR A 311 -17.02 10.60 -3.08
C TYR A 311 -18.22 9.68 -3.18
N SER A 312 -19.21 10.09 -3.96
CA SER A 312 -20.33 9.25 -4.34
C SER A 312 -20.66 9.39 -5.82
N LYS A 313 -21.17 8.31 -6.39
CA LYS A 313 -21.59 8.25 -7.78
C LYS A 313 -22.95 7.59 -7.88
N ASN A 314 -23.87 8.25 -8.56
CA ASN A 314 -25.16 7.71 -8.94
C ASN A 314 -25.18 7.45 -10.44
N THR A 315 -25.72 6.31 -10.85
CA THR A 315 -25.90 5.95 -12.24
C THR A 315 -27.31 5.39 -12.42
N VAL A 316 -28.08 6.02 -13.27
CA VAL A 316 -29.39 5.54 -13.71
C VAL A 316 -29.31 5.22 -15.19
N GLY A 317 -29.87 4.12 -15.60
CA GLY A 317 -29.91 3.76 -17.01
C GLY A 317 -31.16 2.97 -17.34
N TYR A 318 -31.55 3.04 -18.59
CA TYR A 318 -32.63 2.25 -19.17
C TYR A 318 -32.20 1.76 -20.55
N GLU A 319 -32.66 0.57 -20.88
CA GLU A 319 -32.45 -0.07 -22.17
C GLU A 319 -33.81 -0.56 -22.68
N ALA A 320 -34.08 -0.38 -23.96
CA ALA A 320 -35.26 -0.92 -24.63
C ALA A 320 -34.80 -1.65 -25.88
N GLY A 321 -35.12 -2.91 -25.98
CA GLY A 321 -34.87 -3.77 -27.12
C GLY A 321 -36.18 -4.14 -27.81
N TYR A 322 -36.22 -4.16 -29.15
CA TYR A 322 -37.34 -4.62 -29.94
C TYR A 322 -36.90 -5.66 -30.97
N ASP A 323 -37.49 -6.86 -30.91
CA ASP A 323 -37.18 -7.94 -31.84
C ASP A 323 -38.00 -7.74 -33.15
N LEU A 324 -37.37 -7.17 -34.16
CA LEU A 324 -37.98 -6.90 -35.47
C LEU A 324 -38.39 -8.15 -36.25
N ALA A 325 -37.55 -9.19 -36.24
CA ALA A 325 -37.86 -10.47 -36.84
C ALA A 325 -36.87 -11.57 -36.34
N ARG A 326 -37.32 -12.82 -36.22
CA ARG A 326 -36.47 -13.95 -35.77
C ARG A 326 -35.23 -14.23 -36.61
N TRP A 327 -35.25 -13.82 -37.89
CA TRP A 327 -34.14 -14.05 -38.83
C TRP A 327 -33.09 -12.94 -38.85
N LEU A 328 -33.34 -11.82 -38.18
CA LEU A 328 -32.44 -10.66 -38.06
C LEU A 328 -31.65 -10.62 -36.75
N SER A 329 -31.83 -11.57 -35.86
CA SER A 329 -31.02 -11.66 -34.62
C SER A 329 -29.61 -12.11 -34.98
N PRO A 330 -28.57 -11.25 -34.88
CA PRO A 330 -27.18 -11.72 -35.02
C PRO A 330 -26.91 -12.72 -33.89
N LYS A 331 -26.30 -13.85 -34.27
CA LYS A 331 -25.82 -14.86 -33.33
C LYS A 331 -24.58 -14.38 -32.62
#